data_1231f98e79fbf483dd3622a42ba7dfd6
#
_entry.id   1231f98e79fbf483dd3622a42ba7dfd6
#
_cell.length_a   1.000
_cell.length_b   1.000
_cell.length_c   1.000
_cell.angle_alpha   90.00
_cell.angle_beta   90.00
_cell.angle_gamma   90.00
#
_symmetry.space_group_name_H-M   'P 1'
#
loop_
_entity.id
_entity.type
_entity.pdbx_description
1 polymer ?
#
loop_
_entity_poly.entity_id
_entity_poly.type
_entity_poly.pdbx_seq_one_letter_code
_entity_poly.pdbx_strand_id
1 'polypeptide(L)'
;NDPEGRMSAFPHQLSGGMQQRVMVAIALAGSPDLLLADEPTSALDVTIQAQIVRLILQLTRERGASCVFVLHDLALASQACDRIAVLYAGQVVESGPARDVLERHRHPYTKQLKSCVLEIGTKDLPVPEGTVPSHGQMPNGCRFCTRCPRAVTRCADEAPPLVPAQQTATGSLDHHIACWTPE
;
A
#
# COMPACT_ATOMS: atom_id res chain seq x y z
N ASN A 1 10.88 31.54 -3.22
CA ASN A 1 9.92 32.04 -2.23
C ASN A 1 9.26 33.31 -2.78
N ASP A 2 8.29 33.15 -3.65
CA ASP A 2 7.44 34.19 -4.20
C ASP A 2 6.02 33.66 -4.24
N PRO A 3 5.23 33.81 -3.15
CA PRO A 3 3.88 33.31 -3.08
C PRO A 3 2.93 33.99 -4.08
N GLU A 4 3.09 35.31 -4.28
CA GLU A 4 2.22 36.11 -5.15
C GLU A 4 2.42 35.73 -6.62
N GLY A 5 3.67 35.61 -7.07
CA GLY A 5 4.00 35.16 -8.42
C GLY A 5 3.53 33.72 -8.69
N ARG A 6 3.52 32.86 -7.66
CA ARG A 6 3.04 31.47 -7.79
C ARG A 6 1.53 31.35 -7.88
N MET A 7 0.77 32.26 -7.25
CA MET A 7 -0.70 32.26 -7.34
C MET A 7 -1.21 32.55 -8.76
N SER A 8 -0.40 33.24 -9.57
CA SER A 8 -0.70 33.52 -10.99
C SER A 8 -0.05 32.56 -11.97
N ALA A 9 0.73 31.58 -11.48
CA ALA A 9 1.42 30.61 -12.32
C ALA A 9 0.49 29.52 -12.85
N PHE A 10 0.64 29.17 -14.11
CA PHE A 10 -0.06 28.03 -14.70
C PHE A 10 0.60 26.69 -14.26
N PRO A 11 -0.13 25.55 -14.25
CA PRO A 11 0.39 24.25 -13.81
C PRO A 11 1.70 23.85 -14.51
N HIS A 12 1.85 24.12 -15.81
CA HIS A 12 3.07 23.79 -16.57
C HIS A 12 4.31 24.61 -16.18
N GLN A 13 4.13 25.70 -15.42
CA GLN A 13 5.20 26.53 -14.89
C GLN A 13 5.67 26.09 -13.50
N LEU A 14 4.99 25.09 -12.91
CA LEU A 14 5.31 24.53 -11.61
C LEU A 14 6.09 23.22 -11.76
N SER A 15 7.07 22.99 -10.87
CA SER A 15 7.71 21.68 -10.77
C SER A 15 6.70 20.60 -10.29
N GLY A 16 6.97 19.31 -10.58
CA GLY A 16 6.08 18.22 -10.17
C GLY A 16 5.76 18.22 -8.67
N GLY A 17 6.76 18.44 -7.81
CA GLY A 17 6.54 18.55 -6.36
C GLY A 17 5.73 19.79 -5.96
N MET A 18 5.80 20.89 -6.73
CA MET A 18 4.93 22.05 -6.49
C MET A 18 3.49 21.78 -6.93
N GLN A 19 3.28 21.14 -8.08
CA GLN A 19 1.95 20.73 -8.54
C GLN A 19 1.29 19.81 -7.51
N GLN A 20 2.05 18.86 -6.96
CA GLN A 20 1.55 17.95 -5.94
C GLN A 20 1.14 18.67 -4.66
N ARG A 21 1.93 19.67 -4.21
CA ARG A 21 1.56 20.51 -3.05
C ARG A 21 0.29 21.32 -3.30
N VAL A 22 0.09 21.82 -4.52
CA VAL A 22 -1.15 22.51 -4.90
C VAL A 22 -2.34 21.54 -4.86
N MET A 23 -2.19 20.33 -5.40
CA MET A 23 -3.25 19.30 -5.32
C MET A 23 -3.61 18.96 -3.87
N VAL A 24 -2.63 18.79 -2.99
CA VAL A 24 -2.86 18.56 -1.56
C VAL A 24 -3.61 19.76 -0.93
N ALA A 25 -3.21 20.99 -1.26
CA ALA A 25 -3.90 22.20 -0.76
C ALA A 25 -5.37 22.25 -1.23
N ILE A 26 -5.66 21.93 -2.49
CA ILE A 26 -7.00 21.86 -3.04
C ILE A 26 -7.83 20.80 -2.31
N ALA A 27 -7.28 19.59 -2.13
CA ALA A 27 -7.97 18.48 -1.47
C ALA A 27 -8.32 18.80 0.00
N LEU A 28 -7.48 19.60 0.68
CA LEU A 28 -7.68 19.99 2.07
C LEU A 28 -8.45 21.31 2.26
N ALA A 29 -8.74 22.05 1.18
CA ALA A 29 -9.42 23.36 1.26
C ALA A 29 -10.84 23.27 1.86
N GLY A 30 -11.54 22.15 1.64
CA GLY A 30 -12.87 21.87 2.20
C GLY A 30 -12.88 21.33 3.62
N SER A 31 -11.72 21.26 4.30
CA SER A 31 -11.58 20.66 5.64
C SER A 31 -12.23 19.28 5.74
N PRO A 32 -11.84 18.30 4.91
CA PRO A 32 -12.45 16.97 4.89
C PRO A 32 -12.10 16.18 6.16
N ASP A 33 -13.02 15.31 6.60
CA ASP A 33 -12.76 14.33 7.67
C ASP A 33 -11.92 13.14 7.17
N LEU A 34 -11.93 12.88 5.87
CA LEU A 34 -11.18 11.80 5.21
C LEU A 34 -10.52 12.28 3.93
N LEU A 35 -9.22 12.09 3.81
CA LEU A 35 -8.44 12.30 2.60
C LEU A 35 -8.12 10.97 1.92
N LEU A 36 -8.45 10.85 0.63
CA LEU A 36 -8.04 9.71 -0.21
C LEU A 36 -6.86 10.15 -1.08
N ALA A 37 -5.72 9.50 -0.92
CA ALA A 37 -4.48 9.80 -1.62
C ALA A 37 -4.07 8.60 -2.48
N ASP A 38 -4.50 8.61 -3.74
CA ASP A 38 -4.20 7.57 -4.71
C ASP A 38 -2.88 7.89 -5.42
N GLU A 39 -1.86 7.08 -5.15
CA GLU A 39 -0.49 7.24 -5.62
C GLU A 39 0.03 8.70 -5.58
N PRO A 40 -0.06 9.40 -4.43
CA PRO A 40 0.18 10.84 -4.35
C PRO A 40 1.61 11.24 -4.68
N THR A 41 2.50 10.29 -4.92
CA THR A 41 3.93 10.51 -5.15
C THR A 41 4.43 9.88 -6.45
N SER A 42 3.53 9.36 -7.30
CA SER A 42 3.91 8.84 -8.62
C SER A 42 4.62 9.92 -9.45
N ALA A 43 5.67 9.53 -10.15
CA ALA A 43 6.53 10.42 -10.98
C ALA A 43 7.37 11.46 -10.22
N LEU A 44 7.55 11.33 -8.90
CA LEU A 44 8.45 12.15 -8.10
C LEU A 44 9.71 11.36 -7.70
N ASP A 45 10.82 12.07 -7.47
CA ASP A 45 12.00 11.44 -6.88
C ASP A 45 11.77 11.04 -5.41
N VAL A 46 12.52 10.05 -4.92
CA VAL A 46 12.37 9.44 -3.59
C VAL A 46 12.38 10.47 -2.46
N THR A 47 13.21 11.52 -2.59
CA THR A 47 13.33 12.57 -1.58
C THR A 47 12.06 13.42 -1.51
N ILE A 48 11.53 13.79 -2.66
CA ILE A 48 10.28 14.57 -2.76
C ILE A 48 9.08 13.71 -2.35
N GLN A 49 9.05 12.43 -2.70
CA GLN A 49 8.01 11.50 -2.26
C GLN A 49 7.87 11.51 -0.74
N ALA A 50 8.97 11.32 0.00
CA ALA A 50 8.96 11.33 1.45
C ALA A 50 8.48 12.69 2.03
N GLN A 51 8.84 13.80 1.39
CA GLN A 51 8.39 15.13 1.81
C GLN A 51 6.88 15.32 1.61
N ILE A 52 6.32 14.89 0.48
CA ILE A 52 4.87 15.00 0.20
C ILE A 52 4.07 14.15 1.17
N VAL A 53 4.48 12.90 1.42
CA VAL A 53 3.77 12.04 2.39
C VAL A 53 3.82 12.63 3.79
N ARG A 54 4.98 13.13 4.24
CA ARG A 54 5.09 13.81 5.54
C ARG A 54 4.19 15.04 5.62
N LEU A 55 4.13 15.84 4.56
CA LEU A 55 3.25 17.01 4.48
C LEU A 55 1.78 16.62 4.61
N ILE A 56 1.32 15.58 3.88
CA ILE A 56 -0.05 15.08 3.97
C ILE A 56 -0.36 14.62 5.40
N LEU A 57 0.51 13.81 6.01
CA LEU A 57 0.34 13.31 7.38
C LEU A 57 0.30 14.44 8.41
N GLN A 58 1.16 15.44 8.26
CA GLN A 58 1.16 16.60 9.15
C GLN A 58 -0.17 17.37 9.03
N LEU A 59 -0.57 17.71 7.81
CA LEU A 59 -1.77 18.51 7.56
C LEU A 59 -3.07 17.79 7.95
N THR A 60 -3.16 16.47 7.76
CA THR A 60 -4.31 15.67 8.20
C THR A 60 -4.39 15.57 9.72
N ARG A 61 -3.24 15.34 10.40
CA ARG A 61 -3.19 15.34 11.88
C ARG A 61 -3.58 16.68 12.48
N GLU A 62 -3.06 17.78 11.97
CA GLU A 62 -3.39 19.14 12.43
C GLU A 62 -4.89 19.45 12.32
N ARG A 63 -5.59 18.81 11.38
CA ARG A 63 -7.03 18.98 11.13
C ARG A 63 -7.91 17.90 11.79
N GLY A 64 -7.31 16.90 12.42
CA GLY A 64 -8.05 15.74 12.96
C GLY A 64 -8.66 14.84 11.87
N ALA A 65 -8.19 14.93 10.63
CA ALA A 65 -8.67 14.14 9.50
C ALA A 65 -7.98 12.78 9.44
N SER A 66 -8.68 11.79 8.91
CA SER A 66 -8.11 10.48 8.53
C SER A 66 -7.55 10.53 7.12
N CYS A 67 -6.58 9.63 6.82
CA CYS A 67 -6.03 9.51 5.47
C CYS A 67 -5.97 8.05 5.03
N VAL A 68 -6.40 7.77 3.80
CA VAL A 68 -6.20 6.49 3.12
C VAL A 68 -5.22 6.71 1.97
N PHE A 69 -4.11 6.00 2.01
CA PHE A 69 -3.11 6.01 0.95
C PHE A 69 -3.22 4.75 0.09
N VAL A 70 -3.19 4.89 -1.23
CA VAL A 70 -2.85 3.81 -2.15
C VAL A 70 -1.39 3.97 -2.53
N LEU A 71 -0.56 2.99 -2.18
CA LEU A 71 0.89 3.03 -2.37
C LEU A 71 1.36 1.72 -2.99
N HIS A 72 2.36 1.79 -3.86
CA HIS A 72 3.08 0.62 -4.37
C HIS A 72 4.43 0.43 -3.65
N ASP A 73 4.88 1.39 -2.85
CA ASP A 73 6.11 1.33 -2.05
C ASP A 73 5.79 0.92 -0.60
N LEU A 74 6.22 -0.30 -0.25
CA LEU A 74 6.01 -0.88 1.07
C LEU A 74 6.85 -0.17 2.16
N ALA A 75 8.04 0.34 1.80
CA ALA A 75 8.89 1.07 2.73
C ALA A 75 8.25 2.42 3.11
N LEU A 76 7.64 3.10 2.13
CA LEU A 76 6.88 4.32 2.38
C LEU A 76 5.63 4.04 3.22
N ALA A 77 4.89 2.96 2.91
CA ALA A 77 3.72 2.54 3.68
C ALA A 77 4.08 2.22 5.14
N SER A 78 5.24 1.61 5.39
CA SER A 78 5.72 1.28 6.74
C SER A 78 5.95 2.51 7.63
N GLN A 79 6.33 3.63 7.03
CA GLN A 79 6.63 4.89 7.73
C GLN A 79 5.38 5.79 7.89
N ALA A 80 4.40 5.61 7.02
CA ALA A 80 3.26 6.53 6.90
C ALA A 80 1.97 6.00 7.52
N CYS A 81 1.76 4.68 7.56
CA CYS A 81 0.47 4.10 7.86
C CYS A 81 0.44 3.39 9.21
N ASP A 82 -0.62 3.61 10.00
CA ASP A 82 -0.88 2.86 11.23
C ASP A 82 -1.40 1.44 10.92
N ARG A 83 -2.13 1.31 9.79
CA ARG A 83 -2.71 0.06 9.30
C ARG A 83 -2.42 -0.12 7.82
N ILE A 84 -2.26 -1.36 7.41
CA ILE A 84 -2.02 -1.72 6.00
C ILE A 84 -3.04 -2.77 5.57
N ALA A 85 -3.57 -2.60 4.36
CA ALA A 85 -4.30 -3.62 3.62
C ALA A 85 -3.54 -3.94 2.34
N VAL A 86 -3.12 -5.19 2.19
CA VAL A 86 -2.42 -5.69 1.00
C VAL A 86 -3.44 -6.19 -0.01
N LEU A 87 -3.41 -5.61 -1.21
CA LEU A 87 -4.29 -5.99 -2.32
C LEU A 87 -3.54 -6.82 -3.35
N TYR A 88 -4.16 -7.91 -3.82
CA TYR A 88 -3.70 -8.66 -4.98
C TYR A 88 -4.86 -8.88 -5.96
N ALA A 89 -4.67 -8.46 -7.20
CA ALA A 89 -5.65 -8.59 -8.27
C ALA A 89 -7.07 -8.10 -7.86
N GLY A 90 -7.16 -6.99 -7.10
CA GLY A 90 -8.43 -6.39 -6.66
C GLY A 90 -9.08 -7.05 -5.43
N GLN A 91 -8.36 -7.91 -4.70
CA GLN A 91 -8.84 -8.48 -3.43
C GLN A 91 -7.87 -8.15 -2.30
N VAL A 92 -8.40 -7.85 -1.10
CA VAL A 92 -7.60 -7.76 0.12
C VAL A 92 -7.20 -9.17 0.52
N VAL A 93 -5.90 -9.43 0.58
CA VAL A 93 -5.34 -10.74 0.94
C VAL A 93 -4.82 -10.77 2.38
N GLU A 94 -4.44 -9.62 2.91
CA GLU A 94 -3.98 -9.46 4.29
C GLU A 94 -4.24 -8.04 4.76
N SER A 95 -4.66 -7.83 6.01
CA SER A 95 -4.84 -6.50 6.58
C SER A 95 -4.64 -6.50 8.08
N GLY A 96 -4.13 -5.38 8.62
CA GLY A 96 -3.91 -5.27 10.06
C GLY A 96 -3.08 -4.05 10.44
N PRO A 97 -2.63 -3.97 11.71
CA PRO A 97 -1.63 -3.01 12.12
C PRO A 97 -0.39 -3.12 11.23
N ALA A 98 0.18 -1.99 10.82
CA ALA A 98 1.30 -1.96 9.87
C ALA A 98 2.45 -2.86 10.32
N ARG A 99 2.78 -2.83 11.61
CA ARG A 99 3.82 -3.69 12.18
C ARG A 99 3.53 -5.18 11.98
N ASP A 100 2.28 -5.63 12.23
CA ASP A 100 1.93 -7.05 12.12
C ASP A 100 1.97 -7.51 10.66
N VAL A 101 1.41 -6.73 9.73
CA VAL A 101 1.46 -7.04 8.29
C VAL A 101 2.89 -7.06 7.75
N LEU A 102 3.78 -6.18 8.23
CA LEU A 102 5.15 -6.08 7.71
C LEU A 102 6.13 -7.03 8.38
N GLU A 103 6.04 -7.22 9.70
CA GLU A 103 6.99 -8.04 10.46
C GLU A 103 6.51 -9.48 10.64
N ARG A 104 5.18 -9.68 10.69
CA ARG A 104 4.51 -10.95 10.99
C ARG A 104 3.51 -11.35 9.91
N HIS A 105 3.84 -10.98 8.65
CA HIS A 105 3.00 -11.33 7.51
C HIS A 105 2.69 -12.82 7.48
N ARG A 106 1.48 -13.15 7.07
CA ARG A 106 0.95 -14.51 7.03
C ARG A 106 0.54 -14.95 5.62
N HIS A 107 0.31 -13.99 4.72
CA HIS A 107 -0.04 -14.34 3.34
C HIS A 107 1.23 -14.50 2.49
N PRO A 108 1.35 -15.59 1.70
CA PRO A 108 2.53 -15.81 0.85
C PRO A 108 2.84 -14.67 -0.12
N TYR A 109 1.83 -13.96 -0.60
CA TYR A 109 2.04 -12.77 -1.45
C TYR A 109 2.66 -11.61 -0.67
N THR A 110 2.21 -11.34 0.55
CA THR A 110 2.81 -10.28 1.40
C THR A 110 4.27 -10.57 1.69
N LYS A 111 4.61 -11.84 1.96
CA LYS A 111 5.99 -12.28 2.11
C LYS A 111 6.81 -12.02 0.85
N GLN A 112 6.28 -12.39 -0.32
CA GLN A 112 6.92 -12.16 -1.61
C GLN A 112 7.09 -10.66 -1.90
N LEU A 113 6.04 -9.86 -1.65
CA LEU A 113 6.10 -8.40 -1.81
C LEU A 113 7.19 -7.79 -0.93
N LYS A 114 7.29 -8.21 0.33
CA LYS A 114 8.33 -7.74 1.25
C LYS A 114 9.73 -8.16 0.80
N SER A 115 9.91 -9.36 0.27
CA SER A 115 11.21 -9.82 -0.23
C SER A 115 11.72 -9.05 -1.46
N CYS A 116 10.83 -8.35 -2.17
CA CYS A 116 11.18 -7.48 -3.29
C CYS A 116 11.61 -6.07 -2.84
N VAL A 117 11.46 -5.72 -1.55
CA VAL A 117 11.97 -4.44 -1.02
C VAL A 117 13.49 -4.53 -0.93
N LEU A 118 14.17 -3.63 -1.65
CA LEU A 118 15.63 -3.51 -1.63
C LEU A 118 16.11 -3.08 -0.25
N GLU A 119 16.79 -3.97 0.46
CA GLU A 119 17.62 -3.59 1.60
C GLU A 119 19.08 -3.37 1.14
N ILE A 120 19.78 -2.43 1.79
CA ILE A 120 21.18 -2.16 1.48
C ILE A 120 21.99 -3.46 1.71
N GLY A 121 22.53 -4.02 0.64
CA GLY A 121 23.30 -5.27 0.69
C GLY A 121 22.60 -6.49 0.08
N THR A 122 21.37 -6.39 -0.39
CA THR A 122 20.69 -7.48 -1.11
C THR A 122 21.37 -7.72 -2.44
N LYS A 123 21.97 -8.91 -2.63
CA LYS A 123 22.67 -9.30 -3.87
C LYS A 123 21.74 -9.93 -4.90
N ASP A 124 20.70 -10.61 -4.45
CA ASP A 124 19.77 -11.33 -5.32
C ASP A 124 18.34 -10.87 -5.02
N LEU A 125 17.66 -10.31 -6.02
CA LEU A 125 16.24 -9.97 -5.95
C LEU A 125 15.45 -11.20 -6.38
N PRO A 126 14.63 -11.80 -5.50
CA PRO A 126 13.70 -12.82 -5.92
C PRO A 126 12.66 -12.20 -6.83
N VAL A 127 12.77 -12.44 -8.14
CA VAL A 127 11.74 -12.04 -9.10
C VAL A 127 10.57 -13.00 -8.97
N PRO A 128 9.37 -12.50 -8.64
CA PRO A 128 8.17 -13.34 -8.59
C PRO A 128 7.89 -13.96 -9.94
N GLU A 129 7.83 -15.28 -10.02
CA GLU A 129 7.48 -15.99 -11.24
C GLU A 129 6.01 -15.73 -11.63
N GLY A 130 5.74 -15.75 -12.94
CA GLY A 130 4.40 -15.59 -13.51
C GLY A 130 3.89 -14.16 -13.53
N THR A 131 2.72 -13.98 -14.14
CA THR A 131 2.05 -12.68 -14.31
C THR A 131 0.77 -12.61 -13.47
N VAL A 132 0.33 -11.40 -13.14
CA VAL A 132 -0.98 -11.19 -12.51
C VAL A 132 -2.06 -11.63 -13.50
N PRO A 133 -3.06 -12.46 -13.09
CA PRO A 133 -4.13 -12.88 -13.97
C PRO A 133 -4.87 -11.68 -14.57
N SER A 134 -5.16 -11.73 -15.86
CA SER A 134 -6.00 -10.73 -16.51
C SER A 134 -7.46 -10.85 -16.04
N HIS A 135 -8.25 -9.79 -16.19
CA HIS A 135 -9.64 -9.75 -15.69
C HIS A 135 -10.52 -10.92 -16.20
N GLY A 136 -10.28 -11.38 -17.42
CA GLY A 136 -11.00 -12.52 -18.02
C GLY A 136 -10.43 -13.91 -17.68
N GLN A 137 -9.31 -13.98 -16.94
CA GLN A 137 -8.61 -15.22 -16.59
C GLN A 137 -8.43 -15.37 -15.07
N MET A 138 -9.25 -14.65 -14.28
CA MET A 138 -9.21 -14.78 -12.83
C MET A 138 -9.61 -16.17 -12.40
N PRO A 139 -8.83 -16.85 -11.52
CA PRO A 139 -9.26 -18.12 -10.94
C PRO A 139 -10.53 -17.95 -10.10
N ASN A 140 -11.35 -19.01 -10.03
CA ASN A 140 -12.55 -19.02 -9.19
C ASN A 140 -12.20 -18.99 -7.70
N GLY A 141 -11.05 -19.51 -7.34
CA GLY A 141 -10.54 -19.56 -5.97
C GLY A 141 -9.65 -18.37 -5.60
N CYS A 142 -8.55 -18.67 -4.93
CA CYS A 142 -7.55 -17.69 -4.54
C CYS A 142 -6.90 -17.08 -5.79
N ARG A 143 -6.97 -15.76 -5.95
CA ARG A 143 -6.39 -15.06 -7.12
C ARG A 143 -4.88 -15.19 -7.23
N PHE A 144 -4.20 -15.47 -6.11
CA PHE A 144 -2.76 -15.69 -6.08
C PHE A 144 -2.34 -17.15 -6.32
N CYS A 145 -3.27 -18.12 -6.43
CA CYS A 145 -2.97 -19.56 -6.47
C CYS A 145 -1.99 -19.96 -7.57
N THR A 146 -2.05 -19.34 -8.75
CA THR A 146 -1.16 -19.65 -9.90
C THR A 146 0.31 -19.26 -9.69
N ARG A 147 0.57 -18.40 -8.71
CA ARG A 147 1.90 -17.88 -8.37
C ARG A 147 2.32 -18.24 -6.94
N CYS A 148 1.44 -18.91 -6.20
CA CYS A 148 1.68 -19.22 -4.80
C CYS A 148 2.52 -20.49 -4.66
N PRO A 149 3.71 -20.44 -4.02
CA PRO A 149 4.54 -21.63 -3.81
C PRO A 149 3.90 -22.62 -2.83
N ARG A 150 2.85 -22.22 -2.11
CA ARG A 150 2.10 -23.03 -1.12
C ARG A 150 0.69 -23.37 -1.59
N ALA A 151 0.40 -23.22 -2.90
CA ALA A 151 -0.92 -23.53 -3.42
C ALA A 151 -1.28 -25.00 -3.21
N VAL A 152 -2.52 -25.24 -2.74
CA VAL A 152 -3.14 -26.56 -2.64
C VAL A 152 -4.36 -26.59 -3.56
N THR A 153 -4.91 -27.78 -3.83
CA THR A 153 -6.05 -27.95 -4.74
C THR A 153 -7.21 -27.01 -4.39
N ARG A 154 -7.56 -26.89 -3.12
CA ARG A 154 -8.61 -25.98 -2.64
C ARG A 154 -8.40 -24.51 -3.08
N CYS A 155 -7.14 -24.06 -3.20
CA CYS A 155 -6.85 -22.70 -3.62
C CYS A 155 -7.31 -22.39 -5.05
N ALA A 156 -7.40 -23.38 -5.92
CA ALA A 156 -7.88 -23.19 -7.29
C ALA A 156 -9.41 -23.05 -7.35
N ASP A 157 -10.12 -23.76 -6.49
CA ASP A 157 -11.56 -23.95 -6.57
C ASP A 157 -12.34 -23.00 -5.67
N GLU A 158 -11.77 -22.60 -4.53
CA GLU A 158 -12.46 -21.85 -3.49
C GLU A 158 -11.65 -20.63 -3.03
N ALA A 159 -12.29 -19.44 -3.06
CA ALA A 159 -11.70 -18.22 -2.56
C ALA A 159 -11.65 -18.22 -1.02
N PRO A 160 -10.47 -18.01 -0.39
CA PRO A 160 -10.39 -17.95 1.06
C PRO A 160 -11.08 -16.69 1.59
N PRO A 161 -11.91 -16.82 2.65
CA PRO A 161 -12.49 -15.66 3.31
C PRO A 161 -11.40 -14.87 4.06
N LEU A 162 -11.60 -13.56 4.19
CA LEU A 162 -10.76 -12.72 5.05
C LEU A 162 -11.17 -12.94 6.51
N VAL A 163 -10.35 -13.63 7.26
CA VAL A 163 -10.61 -14.02 8.66
C VAL A 163 -9.47 -13.55 9.57
N PRO A 164 -9.72 -13.40 10.89
CA PRO A 164 -8.64 -13.11 11.84
C PRO A 164 -7.53 -14.16 11.73
N ALA A 165 -6.29 -13.72 11.61
CA ALA A 165 -5.13 -14.59 11.66
C ALA A 165 -5.11 -15.29 13.02
N GLN A 166 -5.16 -16.64 13.03
CA GLN A 166 -5.17 -17.40 14.28
C GLN A 166 -3.96 -17.02 15.12
N GLN A 167 -4.21 -16.71 16.38
CA GLN A 167 -3.22 -16.23 17.33
C GLN A 167 -2.11 -17.26 17.56
N THR A 168 -0.89 -16.92 17.23
CA THR A 168 0.21 -17.23 18.13
C THR A 168 0.13 -16.23 19.30
N ALA A 169 0.53 -16.61 20.50
CA ALA A 169 0.31 -15.92 21.79
C ALA A 169 0.64 -14.40 21.86
N THR A 170 0.98 -13.76 20.75
CA THR A 170 1.39 -12.35 20.61
C THR A 170 0.74 -11.61 19.43
N GLY A 171 -0.22 -12.22 18.71
CA GLY A 171 -0.89 -11.61 17.56
C GLY A 171 -2.08 -10.73 17.94
N SER A 172 -2.26 -9.59 17.26
CA SER A 172 -3.44 -8.74 17.39
C SER A 172 -4.66 -9.44 16.79
N LEU A 173 -5.82 -9.40 17.46
CA LEU A 173 -7.12 -9.83 16.93
C LEU A 173 -7.52 -9.07 15.66
N ASP A 174 -6.82 -7.99 15.38
CA ASP A 174 -7.08 -7.03 14.31
C ASP A 174 -6.28 -7.32 13.03
N HIS A 175 -5.49 -8.41 13.01
CA HIS A 175 -4.75 -8.90 11.86
C HIS A 175 -5.58 -9.97 11.14
N HIS A 176 -5.95 -9.71 9.88
CA HIS A 176 -6.82 -10.56 9.07
C HIS A 176 -6.07 -11.06 7.83
N ILE A 177 -6.42 -12.26 7.40
CA ILE A 177 -5.78 -12.95 6.27
C ILE A 177 -6.80 -13.73 5.45
N ALA A 178 -6.65 -13.71 4.13
CA ALA A 178 -7.40 -14.51 3.18
C ALA A 178 -6.50 -15.61 2.59
N CYS A 179 -6.22 -16.68 3.34
CA CYS A 179 -5.33 -17.77 2.92
C CYS A 179 -5.75 -19.11 3.54
N TRP A 180 -5.73 -20.19 2.73
CA TRP A 180 -5.95 -21.55 3.20
C TRP A 180 -4.69 -22.18 3.84
N THR A 181 -3.52 -21.73 3.45
CA THR A 181 -2.21 -22.22 3.89
C THR A 181 -1.30 -21.08 4.36
N PRO A 182 -1.65 -20.36 5.44
CA PRO A 182 -0.87 -19.22 5.91
C PRO A 182 0.55 -19.64 6.35
N GLU A 183 1.47 -18.66 6.36
CA GLU A 183 2.85 -18.79 6.83
C GLU A 183 2.91 -19.04 8.35
#